data_826fba8d72b3e4c3eceeed526e4b2ab3
#
_entry.id   826fba8d72b3e4c3eceeed526e4b2ab3
#
_cell.length_a   1.000
_cell.length_b   1.000
_cell.length_c   1.000
_cell.angle_alpha   90.00
_cell.angle_beta   90.00
_cell.angle_gamma   90.00
#
_symmetry.space_group_name_H-M   'P 1'
#
loop_
_entity.id
_entity.type
_entity.pdbx_description
1 polymer ?
#
loop_
_entity_poly.entity_id
_entity_poly.type
_entity_poly.pdbx_seq_one_letter_code
_entity_poly.pdbx_strand_id
1 'polypeptide(L)'
;MKLTKLATGLLLATSLLSACSENNNTQNPAPTLLVEAQSRLDIYKPVTLTADLSHLSENQKEMIVLLIEASDIIDELFWQQAFGEDKETFLASIKDEKVREFARINYGPWDRLDGDKPFLSGYNAKAPGAEFYPSDMTKDEFEKADFEDKKGLYSVVQRNSEGQLTSVAFSELYSDRINRIAAILDKASSLADDKEFANYLTLRATAIRHDDFQASDFAWMDMKNNPIDVVIGPIENYEDQLYGYRTAFESYVLIKDLAWSKKLAKYAEYLPELQKGLPVKKAYKKEVPGSDADLNAYDVIYYAGHSNAGSKTIAINLPNDETVQLTKGTRRLQLKNAMQAKFDTIMLPIASTLIVPEQRENVTFTAFFANTMFHEVAQNT
;
A
#
# COMPACT_ATOMS: atom_id res chain seq x y z
N MET A 1 34.05 51.45 -62.85
CA MET A 1 33.92 52.90 -63.10
C MET A 1 32.68 53.41 -62.35
N LYS A 2 32.92 54.25 -61.35
CA LYS A 2 32.06 55.36 -60.82
C LYS A 2 30.61 55.04 -60.44
N LEU A 3 30.23 55.08 -59.12
CA LEU A 3 29.72 56.24 -58.36
C LEU A 3 28.35 56.67 -58.79
N THR A 4 27.34 56.93 -58.03
CA THR A 4 27.20 57.67 -56.74
C THR A 4 25.75 57.58 -56.25
N LYS A 5 25.54 57.50 -54.95
CA LYS A 5 24.61 58.17 -54.04
C LYS A 5 23.20 58.60 -54.54
N LEU A 6 22.15 58.26 -53.76
CA LEU A 6 21.47 59.24 -52.89
C LEU A 6 20.42 58.52 -52.00
N ALA A 7 20.42 58.91 -50.74
CA ALA A 7 19.45 58.55 -49.75
C ALA A 7 18.12 59.30 -49.91
N THR A 8 16.99 58.66 -49.64
CA THR A 8 15.81 59.42 -49.15
C THR A 8 15.02 58.44 -48.27
N GLY A 9 14.80 58.85 -47.06
CA GLY A 9 14.11 58.06 -46.06
C GLY A 9 12.62 57.94 -46.30
N LEU A 10 12.10 56.78 -45.91
CA LEU A 10 10.69 56.64 -45.66
C LEU A 10 10.53 55.88 -44.37
N LEU A 11 10.09 56.58 -43.33
CA LEU A 11 9.61 55.99 -42.08
C LEU A 11 8.39 55.13 -42.40
N LEU A 12 8.52 53.82 -42.30
CA LEU A 12 7.37 52.91 -42.11
C LEU A 12 7.43 52.41 -40.70
N ALA A 13 6.45 52.80 -39.92
CA ALA A 13 6.12 52.26 -38.63
C ALA A 13 5.77 50.79 -38.77
N THR A 14 6.70 49.89 -38.45
CA THR A 14 6.38 48.47 -38.21
C THR A 14 5.83 48.33 -36.82
N SER A 15 4.53 48.19 -36.70
CA SER A 15 3.84 47.70 -35.51
C SER A 15 4.38 46.30 -35.20
N LEU A 16 5.24 46.22 -34.19
CA LEU A 16 5.61 44.98 -33.51
C LEU A 16 4.36 44.44 -32.85
N LEU A 17 3.69 43.50 -33.49
CA LEU A 17 2.82 42.54 -32.82
C LEU A 17 3.73 41.62 -31.96
N SER A 18 3.94 42.05 -30.74
CA SER A 18 4.36 41.13 -29.67
C SER A 18 3.23 40.12 -29.49
N ALA A 19 3.35 38.95 -30.11
CA ALA A 19 2.61 37.80 -29.69
C ALA A 19 3.09 37.50 -28.27
N CYS A 20 2.34 37.96 -27.28
CA CYS A 20 2.39 37.37 -25.95
C CYS A 20 2.00 35.91 -26.11
N SER A 21 2.98 35.03 -26.16
CA SER A 21 2.81 33.66 -25.78
C SER A 21 2.36 33.71 -24.31
N GLU A 22 1.07 33.64 -24.07
CA GLU A 22 0.56 33.25 -22.75
C GLU A 22 1.06 31.86 -22.51
N ASN A 23 2.21 31.79 -21.82
CA ASN A 23 2.53 30.63 -21.00
C ASN A 23 1.42 30.55 -19.97
N ASN A 24 0.38 29.79 -20.28
CA ASN A 24 -0.53 29.23 -19.28
C ASN A 24 0.23 28.21 -18.42
N ASN A 25 1.22 28.71 -17.72
CA ASN A 25 1.69 28.07 -16.52
C ASN A 25 0.62 28.38 -15.46
N THR A 26 -0.46 27.66 -15.50
CA THR A 26 -1.36 27.53 -14.36
C THR A 26 -0.57 26.78 -13.28
N GLN A 27 0.33 27.51 -12.61
CA GLN A 27 0.77 27.11 -11.28
C GLN A 27 -0.53 27.04 -10.47
N ASN A 28 -0.96 25.83 -10.15
CA ASN A 28 -1.99 25.65 -9.14
C ASN A 28 -1.58 26.52 -7.94
N PRO A 29 -2.46 27.36 -7.41
CA PRO A 29 -2.12 28.19 -6.26
C PRO A 29 -1.64 27.24 -5.16
N ALA A 30 -0.56 27.61 -4.47
CA ALA A 30 -0.06 26.82 -3.35
C ALA A 30 -1.22 26.46 -2.42
N PRO A 31 -1.36 25.19 -2.03
CA PRO A 31 -2.48 24.74 -1.20
C PRO A 31 -2.63 25.63 0.04
N THR A 32 -3.83 26.05 0.31
CA THR A 32 -4.16 26.88 1.47
C THR A 32 -4.73 25.97 2.56
N LEU A 33 -4.18 26.06 3.75
CA LEU A 33 -4.63 25.30 4.90
C LEU A 33 -6.12 25.51 5.19
N LEU A 34 -6.87 24.43 5.30
CA LEU A 34 -8.17 24.41 5.94
C LEU A 34 -7.97 24.31 7.45
N VAL A 35 -8.68 25.13 8.23
CA VAL A 35 -8.55 25.20 9.71
C VAL A 35 -8.77 23.83 10.36
N GLU A 36 -9.64 23.01 9.79
CA GLU A 36 -9.96 21.66 10.26
C GLU A 36 -8.78 20.67 10.15
N ALA A 37 -7.87 20.85 9.18
CA ALA A 37 -6.73 19.97 9.01
C ALA A 37 -5.76 19.98 10.19
N GLN A 38 -5.56 21.11 10.87
CA GLN A 38 -4.69 21.19 12.05
C GLN A 38 -5.24 20.38 13.23
N SER A 39 -6.55 20.42 13.46
CA SER A 39 -7.16 19.67 14.56
C SER A 39 -7.19 18.16 14.29
N ARG A 40 -7.25 17.76 13.03
CA ARG A 40 -7.33 16.35 12.67
C ARG A 40 -5.97 15.62 12.70
N LEU A 41 -4.85 16.31 12.59
CA LEU A 41 -3.54 15.67 12.78
C LEU A 41 -3.42 15.05 14.19
N ASP A 42 -4.03 15.66 15.19
CA ASP A 42 -3.96 15.21 16.59
C ASP A 42 -4.68 13.86 16.84
N ILE A 43 -5.47 13.35 15.88
CA ILE A 43 -6.05 12.00 15.94
C ILE A 43 -4.99 10.91 15.72
N TYR A 44 -3.88 11.24 15.06
CA TYR A 44 -2.77 10.32 14.85
C TYR A 44 -1.79 10.39 16.03
N LYS A 45 -1.52 9.24 16.64
CA LYS A 45 -0.56 9.14 17.73
C LYS A 45 0.76 8.58 17.19
N PRO A 46 1.88 9.35 17.25
CA PRO A 46 3.19 8.79 16.90
C PRO A 46 3.57 7.68 17.89
N VAL A 47 4.00 6.55 17.35
CA VAL A 47 4.51 5.42 18.13
C VAL A 47 5.78 4.88 17.44
N THR A 48 6.75 4.43 18.25
CA THR A 48 7.93 3.75 17.74
C THR A 48 7.67 2.24 17.82
N LEU A 49 7.69 1.58 16.67
CA LEU A 49 7.62 0.13 16.60
C LEU A 49 9.01 -0.45 16.70
N THR A 50 9.18 -1.46 17.55
CA THR A 50 10.46 -2.15 17.77
C THR A 50 10.28 -3.65 17.65
N ALA A 51 11.36 -4.34 17.29
CA ALA A 51 11.44 -5.79 17.26
C ALA A 51 12.77 -6.25 17.87
N ASP A 52 12.81 -7.47 18.40
CA ASP A 52 14.05 -8.10 18.83
C ASP A 52 14.79 -8.69 17.63
N LEU A 53 15.94 -8.12 17.30
CA LEU A 53 16.82 -8.57 16.23
C LEU A 53 18.03 -9.36 16.73
N SER A 54 18.10 -9.67 18.04
CA SER A 54 19.28 -10.29 18.67
C SER A 54 19.54 -11.72 18.17
N HIS A 55 18.49 -12.39 17.69
CA HIS A 55 18.55 -13.75 17.17
C HIS A 55 18.90 -13.84 15.66
N LEU A 56 19.02 -12.70 14.99
CA LEU A 56 19.31 -12.64 13.56
C LEU A 56 20.83 -12.59 13.30
N SER A 57 21.25 -13.25 12.22
CA SER A 57 22.62 -13.13 11.71
C SER A 57 22.92 -11.74 11.13
N GLU A 58 24.19 -11.43 10.91
CA GLU A 58 24.58 -10.16 10.26
C GLU A 58 24.07 -10.08 8.81
N ASN A 59 24.09 -11.20 8.07
CA ASN A 59 23.49 -11.25 6.73
C ASN A 59 22.00 -10.94 6.75
N GLN A 60 21.27 -11.48 7.72
CA GLN A 60 19.84 -11.21 7.87
C GLN A 60 19.56 -9.74 8.23
N LYS A 61 20.41 -9.12 9.05
CA LYS A 61 20.30 -7.68 9.35
C LYS A 61 20.60 -6.81 8.11
N GLU A 62 21.61 -7.17 7.32
CA GLU A 62 21.88 -6.50 6.04
C GLU A 62 20.72 -6.68 5.05
N MET A 63 20.14 -7.86 4.99
CA MET A 63 18.96 -8.15 4.18
C MET A 63 17.77 -7.26 4.57
N ILE A 64 17.52 -7.03 5.86
CA ILE A 64 16.45 -6.11 6.33
C ILE A 64 16.64 -4.70 5.74
N VAL A 65 17.86 -4.20 5.69
CA VAL A 65 18.15 -2.88 5.10
C VAL A 65 17.74 -2.85 3.62
N LEU A 66 18.06 -3.89 2.87
CA LEU A 66 17.64 -4.02 1.47
C LEU A 66 16.11 -4.13 1.31
N LEU A 67 15.44 -4.87 2.19
CA LEU A 67 13.98 -4.98 2.14
C LEU A 67 13.31 -3.64 2.44
N ILE A 68 13.86 -2.83 3.34
CA ILE A 68 13.39 -1.46 3.59
C ILE A 68 13.64 -0.57 2.37
N GLU A 69 14.82 -0.64 1.74
CA GLU A 69 15.12 0.10 0.51
C GLU A 69 14.14 -0.24 -0.63
N ALA A 70 13.81 -1.52 -0.81
CA ALA A 70 12.79 -1.93 -1.78
C ALA A 70 11.40 -1.38 -1.41
N SER A 71 11.06 -1.37 -0.12
CA SER A 71 9.80 -0.85 0.39
C SER A 71 9.66 0.67 0.22
N ASP A 72 10.76 1.43 0.29
CA ASP A 72 10.76 2.88 0.00
C ASP A 72 10.33 3.15 -1.45
N ILE A 73 10.76 2.31 -2.39
CA ILE A 73 10.34 2.45 -3.80
C ILE A 73 8.85 2.06 -3.97
N ILE A 74 8.38 1.08 -3.22
CA ILE A 74 6.94 0.74 -3.15
C ILE A 74 6.12 1.94 -2.64
N ASP A 75 6.62 2.66 -1.65
CA ASP A 75 5.98 3.87 -1.11
C ASP A 75 5.83 4.96 -2.19
N GLU A 76 6.88 5.17 -3.00
CA GLU A 76 6.84 6.09 -4.13
C GLU A 76 5.81 5.67 -5.20
N LEU A 77 5.72 4.35 -5.50
CA LEU A 77 4.74 3.83 -6.46
C LEU A 77 3.31 4.05 -5.97
N PHE A 78 3.06 3.82 -4.69
CA PHE A 78 1.74 4.06 -4.13
C PHE A 78 1.36 5.55 -4.13
N TRP A 79 2.30 6.47 -3.89
CA TRP A 79 2.05 7.89 -4.06
C TRP A 79 1.53 8.22 -5.46
N GLN A 80 2.09 7.60 -6.50
CA GLN A 80 1.63 7.79 -7.88
C GLN A 80 0.24 7.18 -8.10
N GLN A 81 -0.06 6.01 -7.53
CA GLN A 81 -1.37 5.38 -7.64
C GLN A 81 -2.47 6.14 -6.88
N ALA A 82 -2.14 6.71 -5.72
CA ALA A 82 -3.10 7.37 -4.84
C ALA A 82 -3.38 8.82 -5.22
N PHE A 83 -2.39 9.54 -5.79
CA PHE A 83 -2.45 10.98 -5.97
C PHE A 83 -1.96 11.47 -7.34
N GLY A 84 -0.99 10.79 -7.97
CA GLY A 84 -0.52 11.09 -9.32
C GLY A 84 0.49 12.24 -9.44
N GLU A 85 0.53 13.17 -8.50
CA GLU A 85 1.49 14.28 -8.52
C GLU A 85 2.84 13.86 -7.91
N ASP A 86 3.90 14.63 -8.21
CA ASP A 86 5.20 14.44 -7.62
C ASP A 86 5.17 14.73 -6.11
N LYS A 87 5.45 13.69 -5.31
CA LYS A 87 5.41 13.71 -3.84
C LYS A 87 6.21 14.87 -3.24
N GLU A 88 7.45 15.04 -3.69
CA GLU A 88 8.37 16.01 -3.10
C GLU A 88 7.92 17.43 -3.41
N THR A 89 7.53 17.69 -4.65
CA THR A 89 6.99 18.99 -5.09
C THR A 89 5.71 19.32 -4.33
N PHE A 90 4.79 18.37 -4.21
CA PHE A 90 3.54 18.55 -3.46
C PHE A 90 3.81 18.87 -1.99
N LEU A 91 4.58 18.03 -1.29
CA LEU A 91 4.87 18.25 0.12
C LEU A 91 5.63 19.55 0.37
N ALA A 92 6.57 19.94 -0.51
CA ALA A 92 7.28 21.20 -0.42
C ALA A 92 6.38 22.43 -0.62
N SER A 93 5.28 22.29 -1.35
CA SER A 93 4.31 23.37 -1.56
C SER A 93 3.55 23.74 -0.26
N ILE A 94 3.44 22.81 0.69
CA ILE A 94 2.71 22.98 1.94
C ILE A 94 3.63 23.63 2.99
N LYS A 95 3.36 24.87 3.34
CA LYS A 95 4.20 25.66 4.25
C LYS A 95 4.08 25.22 5.71
N ASP A 96 2.84 24.89 6.14
CA ASP A 96 2.61 24.45 7.51
C ASP A 96 3.09 23.02 7.71
N GLU A 97 3.96 22.82 8.71
CA GLU A 97 4.60 21.52 8.95
C GLU A 97 3.61 20.44 9.39
N LYS A 98 2.62 20.80 10.22
CA LYS A 98 1.60 19.83 10.68
C LYS A 98 0.68 19.40 9.55
N VAL A 99 0.34 20.31 8.65
CA VAL A 99 -0.47 20.00 7.47
C VAL A 99 0.31 19.18 6.48
N ARG A 100 1.58 19.50 6.28
CA ARG A 100 2.49 18.70 5.45
C ARG A 100 2.64 17.27 5.97
N GLU A 101 2.75 17.10 7.31
CA GLU A 101 2.77 15.77 7.92
C GLU A 101 1.43 15.05 7.76
N PHE A 102 0.31 15.77 7.91
CA PHE A 102 -1.01 15.20 7.68
C PHE A 102 -1.19 14.74 6.21
N ALA A 103 -0.69 15.53 5.26
CA ALA A 103 -0.68 15.16 3.85
C ALA A 103 0.21 13.93 3.58
N ARG A 104 1.36 13.83 4.26
CA ARG A 104 2.23 12.65 4.17
C ARG A 104 1.54 11.39 4.68
N ILE A 105 0.87 11.45 5.84
CA ILE A 105 0.13 10.31 6.42
C ILE A 105 -1.00 9.85 5.49
N ASN A 106 -1.67 10.78 4.80
CA ASN A 106 -2.82 10.50 3.96
C ASN A 106 -2.46 10.22 2.48
N TYR A 107 -1.20 10.33 2.07
CA TYR A 107 -0.75 10.20 0.68
C TYR A 107 -1.50 11.11 -0.29
N GLY A 108 -1.62 12.38 0.07
CA GLY A 108 -2.30 13.38 -0.74
C GLY A 108 -3.11 14.36 0.09
N PRO A 109 -3.96 15.18 -0.56
CA PRO A 109 -4.72 16.25 0.09
C PRO A 109 -6.05 15.80 0.72
N TRP A 110 -6.31 14.50 0.85
CA TRP A 110 -7.58 13.93 1.32
C TRP A 110 -7.45 13.21 2.65
N ASP A 111 -8.42 13.43 3.55
CA ASP A 111 -8.47 12.77 4.86
C ASP A 111 -9.09 11.37 4.74
N ARG A 112 -8.26 10.35 4.76
CA ARG A 112 -8.68 8.93 4.65
C ARG A 112 -9.57 8.45 5.79
N LEU A 113 -9.56 9.12 6.93
CA LEU A 113 -10.42 8.80 8.07
C LEU A 113 -11.70 9.64 8.12
N ASP A 114 -11.92 10.52 7.14
CA ASP A 114 -13.15 11.31 7.00
C ASP A 114 -13.73 11.25 5.58
N GLY A 115 -13.76 10.06 5.00
CA GLY A 115 -14.37 9.80 3.70
C GLY A 115 -13.67 10.52 2.54
N ASP A 116 -12.35 10.58 2.59
CA ASP A 116 -11.49 11.20 1.56
C ASP A 116 -11.86 12.66 1.25
N LYS A 117 -12.33 13.42 2.26
CA LYS A 117 -12.59 14.84 2.10
C LYS A 117 -11.30 15.63 1.92
N PRO A 118 -11.24 16.58 0.98
CA PRO A 118 -10.07 17.41 0.80
C PRO A 118 -9.89 18.33 2.03
N PHE A 119 -8.66 18.39 2.56
CA PHE A 119 -8.28 19.30 3.64
C PHE A 119 -7.36 20.44 3.17
N LEU A 120 -7.03 20.47 1.88
CA LEU A 120 -6.31 21.56 1.24
C LEU A 120 -7.21 22.23 0.22
N SER A 121 -7.22 23.58 0.20
CA SER A 121 -7.95 24.33 -0.83
C SER A 121 -7.33 24.10 -2.21
N GLY A 122 -8.17 24.14 -3.25
CA GLY A 122 -7.76 23.90 -4.64
C GLY A 122 -7.88 22.43 -5.09
N TYR A 123 -8.15 21.52 -4.17
CA TYR A 123 -8.40 20.10 -4.50
C TYR A 123 -9.90 19.80 -4.42
N ASN A 124 -10.40 19.05 -5.41
CA ASN A 124 -11.74 18.49 -5.41
C ASN A 124 -11.80 17.24 -4.51
N ALA A 125 -13.00 16.68 -4.31
CA ALA A 125 -13.14 15.36 -3.70
C ALA A 125 -12.31 14.33 -4.47
N LYS A 126 -11.72 13.36 -3.75
CA LYS A 126 -10.93 12.28 -4.35
C LYS A 126 -11.81 11.54 -5.37
N ALA A 127 -11.28 11.38 -6.58
CA ALA A 127 -11.98 10.61 -7.59
C ALA A 127 -12.03 9.12 -7.19
N PRO A 128 -13.19 8.45 -7.27
CA PRO A 128 -13.23 7.00 -7.17
C PRO A 128 -12.32 6.38 -8.25
N GLY A 129 -11.50 5.41 -7.86
CA GLY A 129 -10.54 4.79 -8.76
C GLY A 129 -9.15 5.43 -8.74
N ALA A 130 -8.92 6.45 -7.90
CA ALA A 130 -7.62 7.12 -7.75
C ALA A 130 -6.98 7.39 -9.13
N GLU A 131 -5.68 7.09 -9.31
CA GLU A 131 -4.97 7.27 -10.57
C GLU A 131 -4.94 6.00 -11.45
N PHE A 132 -5.82 5.03 -11.16
CA PHE A 132 -5.92 3.82 -11.99
C PHE A 132 -6.72 3.99 -13.27
N TYR A 133 -7.42 5.13 -13.44
CA TYR A 133 -8.28 5.42 -14.59
C TYR A 133 -8.10 6.86 -15.05
N PRO A 134 -8.32 7.17 -16.35
CA PRO A 134 -8.32 8.55 -16.83
C PRO A 134 -9.36 9.40 -16.08
N SER A 135 -8.98 10.58 -15.65
CA SER A 135 -9.86 11.49 -14.88
C SER A 135 -11.12 11.92 -15.61
N ASP A 136 -11.11 11.87 -16.95
CA ASP A 136 -12.23 12.19 -17.84
C ASP A 136 -13.06 10.95 -18.24
N MET A 137 -12.69 9.74 -17.78
CA MET A 137 -13.40 8.51 -18.10
C MET A 137 -14.77 8.46 -17.44
N THR A 138 -15.78 8.06 -18.17
CA THR A 138 -17.11 7.76 -17.62
C THR A 138 -17.30 6.26 -17.41
N LYS A 139 -18.16 5.87 -16.45
CA LYS A 139 -18.54 4.45 -16.27
C LYS A 139 -19.13 3.85 -17.53
N ASP A 140 -20.00 4.59 -18.22
CA ASP A 140 -20.65 4.18 -19.46
C ASP A 140 -19.62 3.89 -20.58
N GLU A 141 -18.60 4.74 -20.69
CA GLU A 141 -17.49 4.54 -21.63
C GLU A 141 -16.72 3.26 -21.29
N PHE A 142 -16.30 3.12 -20.04
CA PHE A 142 -15.58 1.94 -19.58
C PHE A 142 -16.40 0.66 -19.80
N GLU A 143 -17.67 0.64 -19.43
CA GLU A 143 -18.51 -0.57 -19.58
C GLU A 143 -18.67 -1.00 -21.04
N LYS A 144 -18.77 -0.04 -21.97
CA LYS A 144 -18.91 -0.30 -23.42
C LYS A 144 -17.60 -0.59 -24.14
N ALA A 145 -16.49 -0.11 -23.61
CA ALA A 145 -15.18 -0.34 -24.20
C ALA A 145 -14.80 -1.82 -24.14
N ASP A 146 -14.16 -2.30 -25.20
CA ASP A 146 -13.59 -3.64 -25.30
C ASP A 146 -12.08 -3.52 -25.54
N PHE A 147 -11.27 -3.89 -24.54
CA PHE A 147 -9.83 -3.86 -24.61
C PHE A 147 -9.25 -4.93 -23.68
N GLU A 148 -8.04 -5.37 -24.01
CA GLU A 148 -7.31 -6.40 -23.29
C GLU A 148 -7.07 -5.97 -21.84
N ASP A 149 -7.12 -6.89 -20.90
CA ASP A 149 -6.90 -6.69 -19.46
C ASP A 149 -7.79 -5.61 -18.82
N LYS A 150 -8.99 -5.40 -19.37
CA LYS A 150 -9.97 -4.41 -18.88
C LYS A 150 -10.24 -4.50 -17.37
N LYS A 151 -10.24 -5.71 -16.82
CA LYS A 151 -10.49 -6.01 -15.41
C LYS A 151 -9.24 -6.55 -14.69
N GLY A 152 -8.07 -6.34 -15.28
CA GLY A 152 -6.81 -6.83 -14.75
C GLY A 152 -6.47 -6.21 -13.39
N LEU A 153 -5.79 -6.98 -12.55
CA LEU A 153 -5.36 -6.54 -11.22
C LEU A 153 -4.15 -5.61 -11.27
N TYR A 154 -3.27 -5.80 -12.26
CA TYR A 154 -1.91 -5.25 -12.29
C TYR A 154 -1.67 -4.30 -13.46
N SER A 155 -2.65 -3.46 -13.75
CA SER A 155 -2.56 -2.49 -14.84
C SER A 155 -3.28 -1.18 -14.51
N VAL A 156 -2.98 -0.13 -15.28
CA VAL A 156 -3.68 1.16 -15.25
C VAL A 156 -4.42 1.33 -16.57
N VAL A 157 -5.64 1.83 -16.52
CA VAL A 157 -6.39 2.21 -17.73
C VAL A 157 -5.93 3.60 -18.16
N GLN A 158 -5.55 3.74 -19.42
CA GLN A 158 -5.11 5.00 -20.01
C GLN A 158 -5.80 5.23 -21.35
N ARG A 159 -5.61 6.41 -21.94
CA ARG A 159 -6.00 6.70 -23.31
C ARG A 159 -4.82 6.49 -24.24
N ASN A 160 -5.02 5.72 -25.31
CA ASN A 160 -4.05 5.58 -26.39
C ASN A 160 -4.01 6.87 -27.26
N SER A 161 -3.17 6.90 -28.28
CA SER A 161 -3.01 8.03 -29.20
C SER A 161 -4.28 8.40 -29.97
N GLU A 162 -5.26 7.49 -30.05
CA GLU A 162 -6.57 7.68 -30.68
C GLU A 162 -7.65 8.11 -29.68
N GLY A 163 -7.28 8.27 -28.40
CA GLY A 163 -8.21 8.64 -27.32
C GLY A 163 -9.03 7.47 -26.77
N GLN A 164 -8.80 6.25 -27.24
CA GLN A 164 -9.51 5.05 -26.79
C GLN A 164 -8.91 4.53 -25.47
N LEU A 165 -9.74 3.88 -24.66
CA LEU A 165 -9.27 3.22 -23.44
C LEU A 165 -8.41 2.00 -23.77
N THR A 166 -7.31 1.86 -23.04
CA THR A 166 -6.41 0.71 -23.09
C THR A 166 -5.82 0.46 -21.71
N SER A 167 -5.36 -0.75 -21.43
CA SER A 167 -4.60 -1.07 -20.23
C SER A 167 -3.10 -0.99 -20.48
N VAL A 168 -2.36 -0.50 -19.50
CA VAL A 168 -0.90 -0.54 -19.46
C VAL A 168 -0.49 -1.29 -18.19
N ALA A 169 0.28 -2.35 -18.34
CA ALA A 169 0.74 -3.18 -17.24
C ALA A 169 1.61 -2.39 -16.25
N PHE A 170 1.57 -2.71 -14.96
CA PHE A 170 2.39 -2.03 -13.96
C PHE A 170 3.89 -2.20 -14.24
N SER A 171 4.31 -3.39 -14.70
CA SER A 171 5.69 -3.67 -15.08
C SER A 171 6.19 -2.80 -16.24
N GLU A 172 5.31 -2.38 -17.14
CA GLU A 172 5.63 -1.45 -18.23
C GLU A 172 5.59 0.01 -17.74
N LEU A 173 4.48 0.42 -17.12
CA LEU A 173 4.25 1.80 -16.69
C LEU A 173 5.29 2.29 -15.68
N TYR A 174 5.68 1.43 -14.76
CA TYR A 174 6.61 1.72 -13.67
C TYR A 174 7.97 1.02 -13.84
N SER A 175 8.36 0.67 -15.07
CA SER A 175 9.48 -0.22 -15.38
C SER A 175 10.78 0.11 -14.64
N ASP A 176 11.17 1.39 -14.55
CA ASP A 176 12.41 1.78 -13.87
C ASP A 176 12.39 1.44 -12.37
N ARG A 177 11.29 1.75 -11.67
CA ARG A 177 11.13 1.43 -10.25
C ARG A 177 10.97 -0.07 -10.02
N ILE A 178 10.19 -0.74 -10.85
CA ILE A 178 10.01 -2.19 -10.83
C ILE A 178 11.35 -2.92 -10.95
N ASN A 179 12.18 -2.54 -11.92
CA ASN A 179 13.49 -3.15 -12.10
C ASN A 179 14.44 -2.90 -10.92
N ARG A 180 14.37 -1.72 -10.29
CA ARG A 180 15.15 -1.43 -9.07
C ARG A 180 14.70 -2.30 -7.90
N ILE A 181 13.39 -2.38 -7.62
CA ILE A 181 12.83 -3.24 -6.57
C ILE A 181 13.30 -4.69 -6.79
N ALA A 182 13.12 -5.20 -7.99
CA ALA A 182 13.46 -6.58 -8.32
C ALA A 182 14.97 -6.86 -8.16
N ALA A 183 15.85 -5.92 -8.56
CA ALA A 183 17.29 -6.05 -8.35
C ALA A 183 17.67 -6.07 -6.86
N ILE A 184 16.99 -5.28 -6.03
CA ILE A 184 17.20 -5.26 -4.58
C ILE A 184 16.73 -6.60 -3.97
N LEU A 185 15.58 -7.14 -4.40
CA LEU A 185 15.09 -8.44 -3.93
C LEU A 185 16.01 -9.58 -4.34
N ASP A 186 16.58 -9.58 -5.56
CA ASP A 186 17.59 -10.54 -6.00
C ASP A 186 18.86 -10.48 -5.12
N LYS A 187 19.30 -9.27 -4.76
CA LYS A 187 20.41 -9.08 -3.82
C LYS A 187 20.06 -9.58 -2.42
N ALA A 188 18.88 -9.25 -1.91
CA ALA A 188 18.41 -9.71 -0.60
C ALA A 188 18.31 -11.24 -0.55
N SER A 189 17.85 -11.88 -1.63
CA SER A 189 17.82 -13.34 -1.76
C SER A 189 19.20 -13.99 -1.53
N SER A 190 20.26 -13.37 -2.02
CA SER A 190 21.64 -13.88 -1.84
C SER A 190 22.15 -13.81 -0.39
N LEU A 191 21.52 -13.00 0.46
CA LEU A 191 21.86 -12.85 1.90
C LEU A 191 20.97 -13.71 2.80
N ALA A 192 19.92 -14.34 2.26
CA ALA A 192 19.00 -15.13 3.05
C ALA A 192 19.65 -16.44 3.51
N ASP A 193 19.72 -16.67 4.83
CA ASP A 193 20.20 -17.92 5.40
C ASP A 193 19.19 -19.06 5.20
N ASP A 194 17.92 -18.73 5.08
CA ASP A 194 16.83 -19.66 4.80
C ASP A 194 16.62 -19.81 3.29
N LYS A 195 16.70 -21.04 2.78
CA LYS A 195 16.61 -21.30 1.32
C LYS A 195 15.20 -21.11 0.77
N GLU A 196 14.18 -21.35 1.56
CA GLU A 196 12.78 -21.15 1.15
C GLU A 196 12.51 -19.65 1.02
N PHE A 197 13.02 -18.84 1.95
CA PHE A 197 12.93 -17.40 1.87
C PHE A 197 13.74 -16.84 0.70
N ALA A 198 14.96 -17.35 0.46
CA ALA A 198 15.75 -16.98 -0.73
C ALA A 198 14.99 -17.26 -2.04
N ASN A 199 14.37 -18.44 -2.14
CA ASN A 199 13.57 -18.81 -3.30
C ASN A 199 12.36 -17.88 -3.48
N TYR A 200 11.64 -17.59 -2.39
CA TYR A 200 10.53 -16.63 -2.44
C TYR A 200 10.97 -15.27 -2.97
N LEU A 201 12.06 -14.70 -2.44
CA LEU A 201 12.56 -13.39 -2.87
C LEU A 201 12.94 -13.38 -4.36
N THR A 202 13.57 -14.44 -4.87
CA THR A 202 13.91 -14.57 -6.29
C THR A 202 12.65 -14.66 -7.16
N LEU A 203 11.67 -15.46 -6.75
CA LEU A 203 10.41 -15.58 -7.48
C LEU A 203 9.59 -14.27 -7.39
N ARG A 204 9.60 -13.58 -6.26
CA ARG A 204 8.93 -12.27 -6.11
C ARG A 204 9.59 -11.20 -6.99
N ALA A 205 10.92 -11.19 -7.10
CA ALA A 205 11.64 -10.32 -8.02
C ALA A 205 11.24 -10.57 -9.48
N THR A 206 11.05 -11.84 -9.86
CA THR A 206 10.55 -12.21 -11.18
C THR A 206 9.09 -11.80 -11.37
N ALA A 207 8.24 -12.05 -10.36
CA ALA A 207 6.83 -11.72 -10.38
C ALA A 207 6.59 -10.22 -10.60
N ILE A 208 7.31 -9.37 -9.89
CA ILE A 208 7.20 -7.90 -10.01
C ILE A 208 7.59 -7.41 -11.42
N ARG A 209 8.57 -8.09 -12.09
CA ARG A 209 8.97 -7.73 -13.45
C ARG A 209 7.96 -8.10 -14.52
N HIS A 210 7.06 -9.04 -14.25
CA HIS A 210 6.17 -9.62 -15.26
C HIS A 210 4.69 -9.55 -14.89
N ASP A 211 4.35 -8.95 -13.77
CA ASP A 211 2.99 -8.90 -13.20
C ASP A 211 2.32 -10.29 -13.04
N ASP A 212 3.15 -11.32 -12.76
CA ASP A 212 2.71 -12.70 -12.53
C ASP A 212 3.18 -13.19 -11.15
N PHE A 213 2.27 -13.17 -10.17
CA PHE A 213 2.59 -13.36 -8.76
C PHE A 213 2.36 -14.78 -8.25
N GLN A 214 1.64 -15.64 -8.98
CA GLN A 214 1.19 -16.93 -8.47
C GLN A 214 2.34 -17.84 -8.02
N ALA A 215 3.42 -17.95 -8.81
CA ALA A 215 4.56 -18.79 -8.44
C ALA A 215 5.25 -18.32 -7.16
N SER A 216 5.37 -17.01 -6.96
CA SER A 216 5.93 -16.42 -5.74
C SER A 216 4.99 -16.58 -4.54
N ASP A 217 3.67 -16.56 -4.75
CA ASP A 217 2.68 -16.78 -3.69
C ASP A 217 2.71 -18.23 -3.20
N PHE A 218 2.86 -19.20 -4.11
CA PHE A 218 3.10 -20.59 -3.72
C PHE A 218 4.37 -20.74 -2.90
N ALA A 219 5.48 -20.13 -3.31
CA ALA A 219 6.74 -20.17 -2.58
C ALA A 219 6.62 -19.50 -1.20
N TRP A 220 5.87 -18.41 -1.10
CA TRP A 220 5.60 -17.73 0.17
C TRP A 220 4.81 -18.63 1.13
N MET A 221 3.83 -19.38 0.63
CA MET A 221 3.08 -20.36 1.43
C MET A 221 3.95 -21.52 1.93
N ASP A 222 5.00 -21.90 1.19
CA ASP A 222 5.89 -23.00 1.56
C ASP A 222 6.89 -22.60 2.66
N MET A 223 7.19 -21.33 2.85
CA MET A 223 8.08 -20.86 3.92
C MET A 223 7.48 -21.09 5.31
N LYS A 224 8.17 -21.82 6.19
CA LYS A 224 7.68 -22.12 7.54
C LYS A 224 8.61 -21.62 8.64
N ASN A 225 9.91 -21.61 8.40
CA ASN A 225 10.95 -21.41 9.43
C ASN A 225 11.64 -20.05 9.35
N ASN A 226 11.28 -19.23 8.39
CA ASN A 226 11.87 -17.90 8.17
C ASN A 226 11.65 -16.96 9.38
N PRO A 227 12.73 -16.41 9.98
CA PRO A 227 12.62 -15.45 11.08
C PRO A 227 12.24 -14.05 10.61
N ILE A 228 12.47 -13.75 9.33
CA ILE A 228 12.10 -12.52 8.65
C ILE A 228 11.05 -12.87 7.60
N ASP A 229 10.08 -12.00 7.42
CA ASP A 229 9.11 -12.11 6.33
C ASP A 229 8.98 -10.75 5.64
N VAL A 230 8.61 -10.77 4.38
CA VAL A 230 8.27 -9.57 3.62
C VAL A 230 7.06 -9.83 2.74
N VAL A 231 6.07 -8.96 2.85
CA VAL A 231 4.99 -8.84 1.88
C VAL A 231 5.32 -7.62 1.03
N ILE A 232 5.40 -7.75 -0.27
CA ILE A 232 5.82 -6.67 -1.17
C ILE A 232 5.22 -6.85 -2.57
N GLY A 233 4.61 -5.80 -3.09
CA GLY A 233 4.02 -5.77 -4.43
C GLY A 233 2.67 -5.08 -4.48
N PRO A 234 1.92 -5.20 -5.59
CA PRO A 234 0.53 -4.80 -5.72
C PRO A 234 -0.36 -5.88 -5.08
N ILE A 235 -0.96 -5.60 -3.94
CA ILE A 235 -1.60 -6.63 -3.08
C ILE A 235 -3.11 -6.41 -2.99
N GLU A 236 -3.56 -5.27 -2.41
CA GLU A 236 -4.96 -5.03 -2.09
C GLU A 236 -5.60 -4.02 -3.04
N ASN A 237 -6.90 -4.19 -3.32
CA ASN A 237 -7.62 -3.37 -4.27
C ASN A 237 -8.51 -2.27 -3.65
N TYR A 238 -8.36 -2.01 -2.36
CA TYR A 238 -9.19 -1.01 -1.65
C TYR A 238 -8.98 0.43 -2.12
N GLU A 239 -7.84 0.75 -2.72
CA GLU A 239 -7.60 2.08 -3.29
C GLU A 239 -8.44 2.32 -4.56
N ASP A 240 -8.75 1.29 -5.33
CA ASP A 240 -9.69 1.33 -6.45
C ASP A 240 -11.14 1.28 -5.95
N GLN A 241 -11.64 2.40 -5.49
CA GLN A 241 -13.02 2.54 -5.02
C GLN A 241 -14.04 2.61 -6.17
N LEU A 242 -13.59 2.60 -7.44
CA LEU A 242 -14.48 2.69 -8.60
C LEU A 242 -15.08 1.33 -8.98
N TYR A 243 -14.22 0.32 -9.15
CA TYR A 243 -14.60 -1.03 -9.55
C TYR A 243 -13.98 -2.12 -8.66
N GLY A 244 -12.95 -1.81 -7.90
CA GLY A 244 -12.19 -2.78 -7.11
C GLY A 244 -11.39 -3.76 -7.98
N TYR A 245 -10.99 -3.38 -9.18
CA TYR A 245 -10.22 -4.24 -10.09
C TYR A 245 -8.72 -4.08 -9.91
N ARG A 246 -8.24 -2.89 -9.52
CA ARG A 246 -6.82 -2.56 -9.52
C ARG A 246 -6.22 -2.66 -8.14
N THR A 247 -5.06 -3.31 -8.06
CA THR A 247 -4.34 -3.47 -6.80
C THR A 247 -3.35 -2.32 -6.58
N ALA A 248 -3.20 -1.93 -5.32
CA ALA A 248 -2.27 -0.90 -4.90
C ALA A 248 -0.95 -1.51 -4.40
N PHE A 249 0.15 -0.83 -4.65
CA PHE A 249 1.45 -1.20 -4.10
C PHE A 249 1.50 -1.02 -2.59
N GLU A 250 1.96 -2.06 -1.90
CA GLU A 250 2.23 -2.02 -0.46
C GLU A 250 3.38 -2.95 -0.08
N SER A 251 3.95 -2.70 1.08
CA SER A 251 4.96 -3.57 1.66
C SER A 251 4.93 -3.57 3.18
N TYR A 252 5.32 -4.72 3.74
CA TYR A 252 5.55 -4.94 5.18
C TYR A 252 6.88 -5.67 5.35
N VAL A 253 7.75 -5.15 6.20
CA VAL A 253 8.95 -5.88 6.65
C VAL A 253 8.73 -6.34 8.08
N LEU A 254 8.81 -7.64 8.30
CA LEU A 254 8.30 -8.33 9.48
C LEU A 254 9.36 -9.19 10.14
N ILE A 255 9.39 -9.20 11.47
CA ILE A 255 10.21 -10.10 12.28
C ILE A 255 9.29 -11.06 13.03
N LYS A 256 9.49 -12.36 12.86
CA LYS A 256 8.65 -13.39 13.48
C LYS A 256 8.84 -13.44 15.00
N ASP A 257 7.76 -13.30 15.76
CA ASP A 257 7.77 -13.55 17.20
C ASP A 257 7.61 -15.05 17.46
N LEU A 258 8.73 -15.72 17.68
CA LEU A 258 8.78 -17.16 17.87
C LEU A 258 7.98 -17.63 19.11
N ALA A 259 7.97 -16.83 20.18
CA ALA A 259 7.27 -17.18 21.41
C ALA A 259 5.74 -17.10 21.24
N TRP A 260 5.24 -16.06 20.62
CA TRP A 260 3.82 -15.93 20.30
C TRP A 260 3.39 -16.89 19.20
N SER A 261 4.17 -17.07 18.14
CA SER A 261 3.87 -18.01 17.05
C SER A 261 3.71 -19.45 17.60
N LYS A 262 4.55 -19.86 18.54
CA LYS A 262 4.40 -21.16 19.22
C LYS A 262 3.11 -21.27 20.04
N LYS A 263 2.65 -20.18 20.68
CA LYS A 263 1.36 -20.17 21.38
C LYS A 263 0.20 -20.28 20.39
N LEU A 264 0.29 -19.58 19.25
CA LEU A 264 -0.75 -19.55 18.22
C LEU A 264 -0.88 -20.88 17.48
N ALA A 265 0.21 -21.59 17.24
CA ALA A 265 0.21 -22.91 16.59
C ALA A 265 -0.76 -23.91 17.25
N LYS A 266 -0.93 -23.83 18.58
CA LYS A 266 -1.90 -24.67 19.29
C LYS A 266 -3.35 -24.41 18.91
N TYR A 267 -3.68 -23.18 18.53
CA TYR A 267 -5.02 -22.81 18.11
C TYR A 267 -5.29 -23.18 16.65
N ALA A 268 -4.24 -23.20 15.82
CA ALA A 268 -4.35 -23.65 14.42
C ALA A 268 -4.88 -25.10 14.32
N GLU A 269 -4.56 -25.96 15.29
CA GLU A 269 -5.06 -27.33 15.35
C GLU A 269 -6.59 -27.43 15.48
N TYR A 270 -7.23 -26.40 16.03
CA TYR A 270 -8.70 -26.35 16.20
C TYR A 270 -9.45 -25.72 15.03
N LEU A 271 -8.76 -25.09 14.07
CA LEU A 271 -9.40 -24.40 12.94
C LEU A 271 -10.38 -25.29 12.16
N PRO A 272 -10.08 -26.56 11.83
CA PRO A 272 -11.02 -27.43 11.13
C PRO A 272 -12.30 -27.73 11.94
N GLU A 273 -12.20 -27.76 13.26
CA GLU A 273 -13.34 -27.99 14.14
C GLU A 273 -14.18 -26.72 14.29
N LEU A 274 -13.55 -25.56 14.43
CA LEU A 274 -14.20 -24.26 14.48
C LEU A 274 -14.97 -23.99 13.19
N GLN A 275 -14.40 -24.30 12.03
CA GLN A 275 -15.07 -24.17 10.74
C GLN A 275 -16.34 -25.03 10.64
N LYS A 276 -16.28 -26.29 11.10
CA LYS A 276 -17.47 -27.16 11.16
C LYS A 276 -18.54 -26.60 12.09
N GLY A 277 -18.13 -25.91 13.15
CA GLY A 277 -18.98 -25.28 14.16
C GLY A 277 -19.66 -23.98 13.74
N LEU A 278 -19.25 -23.34 12.64
CA LEU A 278 -19.83 -22.06 12.20
C LEU A 278 -21.36 -22.11 12.12
N PRO A 279 -22.09 -21.07 12.57
CA PRO A 279 -23.56 -21.02 12.58
C PRO A 279 -24.14 -20.70 11.19
N VAL A 280 -23.65 -21.38 10.15
CA VAL A 280 -24.08 -21.19 8.75
C VAL A 280 -24.68 -22.48 8.18
N LYS A 281 -25.41 -22.37 7.08
CA LYS A 281 -26.01 -23.54 6.40
C LYS A 281 -24.91 -24.49 5.90
N LYS A 282 -25.19 -25.81 5.92
CA LYS A 282 -24.25 -26.86 5.47
C LYS A 282 -23.66 -26.63 4.06
N ALA A 283 -24.41 -25.97 3.18
CA ALA A 283 -23.96 -25.66 1.83
C ALA A 283 -22.68 -24.78 1.81
N TYR A 284 -22.51 -23.90 2.80
CA TYR A 284 -21.37 -22.99 2.95
C TYR A 284 -20.21 -23.60 3.76
N LYS A 285 -20.33 -24.83 4.24
CA LYS A 285 -19.31 -25.57 4.99
C LYS A 285 -18.60 -26.63 4.13
N LYS A 286 -18.78 -26.59 2.81
CA LYS A 286 -18.23 -27.60 1.89
C LYS A 286 -16.79 -27.34 1.50
N GLU A 287 -16.37 -26.10 1.58
CA GLU A 287 -15.00 -25.72 1.27
C GLU A 287 -14.10 -26.18 2.42
N VAL A 288 -13.07 -26.93 2.06
CA VAL A 288 -12.04 -27.34 3.00
C VAL A 288 -10.84 -26.45 2.69
N PRO A 289 -10.48 -25.50 3.60
CA PRO A 289 -9.26 -24.73 3.41
C PRO A 289 -8.08 -25.66 3.25
N GLY A 290 -7.09 -25.24 2.46
CA GLY A 290 -5.86 -25.99 2.32
C GLY A 290 -5.25 -26.30 3.70
N SER A 291 -4.65 -27.47 3.84
CA SER A 291 -4.16 -28.02 5.11
C SER A 291 -2.96 -27.26 5.69
N ASP A 292 -2.35 -26.34 4.95
CA ASP A 292 -1.13 -25.63 5.30
C ASP A 292 -1.36 -24.22 5.85
N ALA A 293 -2.58 -23.90 6.27
CA ALA A 293 -2.89 -22.61 6.91
C ALA A 293 -1.95 -22.35 8.11
N ASP A 294 -1.28 -21.21 8.09
CA ASP A 294 -0.30 -20.83 9.09
C ASP A 294 -0.76 -19.58 9.87
N LEU A 295 -0.65 -19.62 11.18
CA LEU A 295 -1.02 -18.55 12.09
C LEU A 295 0.20 -18.13 12.91
N ASN A 296 0.78 -16.98 12.55
CA ASN A 296 1.98 -16.47 13.20
C ASN A 296 1.78 -15.04 13.72
N ALA A 297 2.55 -14.70 14.76
CA ALA A 297 2.71 -13.34 15.23
C ALA A 297 4.04 -12.76 14.75
N TYR A 298 3.98 -11.49 14.34
CA TYR A 298 5.14 -10.75 13.86
C TYR A 298 5.23 -9.39 14.54
N ASP A 299 6.42 -8.90 14.68
CA ASP A 299 6.71 -7.50 14.92
C ASP A 299 7.01 -6.83 13.57
N VAL A 300 6.16 -5.87 13.17
CA VAL A 300 6.40 -5.09 11.96
C VAL A 300 7.42 -4.01 12.25
N ILE A 301 8.44 -3.90 11.40
CA ILE A 301 9.49 -2.89 11.51
C ILE A 301 9.41 -1.82 10.42
N TYR A 302 8.72 -2.11 9.32
CA TYR A 302 8.49 -1.15 8.26
C TYR A 302 7.15 -1.38 7.55
N TYR A 303 6.46 -0.28 7.25
CA TYR A 303 5.27 -0.22 6.41
C TYR A 303 5.54 0.69 5.21
N ALA A 304 5.04 0.35 4.04
CA ALA A 304 5.12 1.21 2.86
C ALA A 304 3.86 1.10 1.99
N GLY A 305 3.56 2.16 1.27
CA GLY A 305 2.44 2.23 0.36
C GLY A 305 1.07 2.14 1.05
N HIS A 306 0.13 1.41 0.47
CA HIS A 306 -1.25 1.32 0.94
C HIS A 306 -1.34 0.93 2.43
N SER A 307 -0.53 -0.01 2.89
CA SER A 307 -0.47 -0.45 4.30
C SER A 307 -0.06 0.64 5.28
N ASN A 308 0.66 1.66 4.79
CA ASN A 308 1.14 2.80 5.55
C ASN A 308 0.16 3.99 5.55
N ALA A 309 -0.83 3.99 4.67
CA ALA A 309 -1.72 5.13 4.46
C ALA A 309 -2.76 5.27 5.59
N GLY A 310 -2.84 6.46 6.17
CA GLY A 310 -3.79 6.73 7.26
C GLY A 310 -3.59 5.82 8.47
N SER A 311 -4.58 4.97 8.76
CA SER A 311 -4.50 3.99 9.86
C SER A 311 -3.72 2.75 9.44
N LYS A 312 -2.69 2.40 10.20
CA LYS A 312 -1.83 1.24 9.92
C LYS A 312 -2.60 -0.07 10.01
N THR A 313 -2.32 -0.99 9.08
CA THR A 313 -2.81 -2.37 9.08
C THR A 313 -2.34 -3.12 10.34
N ILE A 314 -3.18 -3.97 10.89
CA ILE A 314 -2.93 -4.74 12.13
C ILE A 314 -2.81 -6.25 11.92
N ALA A 315 -3.33 -6.73 10.80
CA ALA A 315 -3.29 -8.14 10.43
C ALA A 315 -3.27 -8.27 8.90
N ILE A 316 -2.72 -9.36 8.41
CA ILE A 316 -2.60 -9.68 6.99
C ILE A 316 -3.12 -11.10 6.80
N ASN A 317 -3.93 -11.30 5.79
CA ASN A 317 -4.42 -12.62 5.39
C ASN A 317 -4.26 -12.76 3.87
N LEU A 318 -3.26 -13.51 3.45
CA LEU A 318 -2.84 -13.64 2.05
C LEU A 318 -2.47 -15.11 1.75
N PRO A 319 -2.29 -15.45 0.48
CA PRO A 319 -2.45 -14.64 -0.73
C PRO A 319 -3.92 -14.42 -1.12
N ASN A 320 -4.16 -13.47 -2.04
CA ASN A 320 -5.48 -13.22 -2.62
C ASN A 320 -5.78 -14.12 -3.85
N ASP A 321 -4.80 -14.90 -4.34
CA ASP A 321 -4.97 -15.82 -5.46
C ASP A 321 -5.80 -17.04 -5.05
N GLU A 322 -6.98 -17.23 -5.69
CA GLU A 322 -7.91 -18.31 -5.38
C GLU A 322 -7.28 -19.70 -5.58
N THR A 323 -6.44 -19.87 -6.61
CA THR A 323 -5.78 -21.17 -6.88
C THR A 323 -4.81 -21.52 -5.75
N VAL A 324 -4.05 -20.54 -5.26
CA VAL A 324 -3.14 -20.73 -4.13
C VAL A 324 -3.92 -21.01 -2.85
N GLN A 325 -5.00 -20.25 -2.58
CA GLN A 325 -5.86 -20.45 -1.42
C GLN A 325 -6.48 -21.86 -1.39
N LEU A 326 -7.04 -22.33 -2.50
CA LEU A 326 -7.66 -23.66 -2.60
C LEU A 326 -6.63 -24.79 -2.50
N THR A 327 -5.38 -24.55 -2.92
CA THR A 327 -4.32 -25.56 -2.93
C THR A 327 -3.55 -25.63 -1.61
N LYS A 328 -3.18 -24.46 -1.05
CA LYS A 328 -2.30 -24.32 0.12
C LYS A 328 -3.00 -23.72 1.34
N GLY A 329 -4.11 -23.03 1.17
CA GLY A 329 -4.75 -22.24 2.21
C GLY A 329 -4.22 -20.80 2.22
N THR A 330 -4.26 -20.18 3.40
CA THR A 330 -3.81 -18.79 3.63
C THR A 330 -2.84 -18.71 4.79
N ARG A 331 -1.98 -17.68 4.76
CA ARG A 331 -1.15 -17.30 5.92
C ARG A 331 -1.74 -16.07 6.58
N ARG A 332 -1.91 -16.18 7.89
CA ARG A 332 -2.44 -15.11 8.75
C ARG A 332 -1.32 -14.56 9.61
N LEU A 333 -0.95 -13.32 9.35
CA LEU A 333 0.14 -12.63 10.04
C LEU A 333 -0.48 -11.60 10.98
N GLN A 334 -0.28 -11.80 12.29
CA GLN A 334 -0.76 -10.88 13.32
C GLN A 334 0.37 -9.92 13.69
N LEU A 335 0.17 -8.62 13.48
CA LEU A 335 1.17 -7.58 13.71
C LEU A 335 1.15 -7.15 15.18
N LYS A 336 1.80 -7.95 16.04
CA LYS A 336 1.73 -7.88 17.49
C LYS A 336 2.13 -6.51 18.06
N ASN A 337 3.28 -5.96 17.63
CA ASN A 337 3.75 -4.67 18.15
C ASN A 337 2.87 -3.49 17.71
N ALA A 338 2.29 -3.54 16.51
CA ALA A 338 1.29 -2.55 16.08
C ALA A 338 0.01 -2.66 16.91
N MET A 339 -0.44 -3.89 17.20
CA MET A 339 -1.57 -4.15 18.07
C MET A 339 -1.29 -3.67 19.50
N GLN A 340 -0.08 -3.89 20.04
CA GLN A 340 0.32 -3.40 21.34
C GLN A 340 0.25 -1.87 21.40
N ALA A 341 0.79 -1.21 20.38
CA ALA A 341 0.73 0.26 20.30
C ALA A 341 -0.72 0.78 20.28
N LYS A 342 -1.62 0.15 19.53
CA LYS A 342 -3.05 0.49 19.52
C LYS A 342 -3.73 0.21 20.86
N PHE A 343 -3.37 -0.89 21.51
CA PHE A 343 -3.89 -1.21 22.85
C PHE A 343 -3.50 -0.12 23.85
N ASP A 344 -2.22 0.23 23.91
CA ASP A 344 -1.70 1.20 24.89
C ASP A 344 -2.21 2.62 24.65
N THR A 345 -2.32 3.04 23.40
CA THR A 345 -2.61 4.44 23.04
C THR A 345 -4.09 4.72 22.74
N ILE A 346 -4.88 3.69 22.44
CA ILE A 346 -6.30 3.83 22.08
C ILE A 346 -7.18 3.05 23.06
N MET A 347 -6.94 1.73 23.18
CA MET A 347 -7.84 0.87 23.95
C MET A 347 -7.83 1.19 25.44
N LEU A 348 -6.68 1.36 26.07
CA LEU A 348 -6.59 1.68 27.49
C LEU A 348 -7.25 3.04 27.86
N PRO A 349 -7.03 4.16 27.14
CA PRO A 349 -7.76 5.39 27.37
C PRO A 349 -9.28 5.24 27.24
N ILE A 350 -9.76 4.51 26.22
CA ILE A 350 -11.19 4.23 26.04
C ILE A 350 -11.72 3.41 27.23
N ALA A 351 -11.05 2.34 27.61
CA ALA A 351 -11.42 1.48 28.71
C ALA A 351 -11.46 2.25 30.05
N SER A 352 -10.52 3.17 30.26
CA SER A 352 -10.50 4.01 31.47
C SER A 352 -11.72 4.92 31.60
N THR A 353 -12.40 5.23 30.49
CA THR A 353 -13.58 6.07 30.45
C THR A 353 -14.88 5.27 30.49
N LEU A 354 -14.94 4.17 29.75
CA LEU A 354 -16.18 3.42 29.50
C LEU A 354 -16.39 2.22 30.44
N ILE A 355 -15.30 1.66 30.98
CA ILE A 355 -15.36 0.46 31.83
C ILE A 355 -15.34 0.85 33.31
N VAL A 356 -16.24 0.24 34.09
CA VAL A 356 -16.28 0.44 35.54
C VAL A 356 -14.95 0.04 36.19
N PRO A 357 -14.50 0.76 37.25
CA PRO A 357 -13.16 0.56 37.84
C PRO A 357 -12.84 -0.90 38.19
N GLU A 358 -13.83 -1.62 38.73
CA GLU A 358 -13.69 -3.00 39.21
C GLU A 358 -13.44 -4.03 38.09
N GLN A 359 -13.73 -3.66 36.84
CA GLN A 359 -13.53 -4.53 35.65
C GLN A 359 -12.29 -4.16 34.83
N ARG A 360 -11.66 -3.01 35.11
CA ARG A 360 -10.52 -2.51 34.31
C ARG A 360 -9.30 -3.41 34.37
N GLU A 361 -9.11 -4.16 35.46
CA GLU A 361 -8.02 -5.15 35.59
C GLU A 361 -8.10 -6.28 34.56
N ASN A 362 -9.30 -6.55 34.02
CA ASN A 362 -9.50 -7.56 32.98
C ASN A 362 -9.15 -7.06 31.56
N VAL A 363 -8.93 -5.75 31.41
CA VAL A 363 -8.52 -5.16 30.13
C VAL A 363 -7.01 -5.35 29.97
N THR A 364 -6.63 -6.48 29.40
CA THR A 364 -5.24 -6.87 29.18
C THR A 364 -4.91 -6.96 27.70
N PHE A 365 -3.64 -6.71 27.34
CA PHE A 365 -3.18 -6.90 25.97
C PHE A 365 -3.43 -8.33 25.46
N THR A 366 -3.19 -9.32 26.29
CA THR A 366 -3.40 -10.73 25.89
C THR A 366 -4.85 -11.00 25.50
N ALA A 367 -5.82 -10.48 26.27
CA ALA A 367 -7.24 -10.64 25.94
C ALA A 367 -7.62 -9.87 24.66
N PHE A 368 -7.13 -8.64 24.50
CA PHE A 368 -7.36 -7.80 23.32
C PHE A 368 -6.77 -8.46 22.06
N PHE A 369 -5.51 -8.88 22.13
CA PHE A 369 -4.82 -9.53 21.02
C PHE A 369 -5.47 -10.86 20.63
N ALA A 370 -5.83 -11.69 21.62
CA ALA A 370 -6.50 -12.95 21.36
C ALA A 370 -7.88 -12.75 20.70
N ASN A 371 -8.66 -11.76 21.16
CA ASN A 371 -9.97 -11.46 20.57
C ASN A 371 -9.85 -11.05 19.09
N THR A 372 -8.92 -10.16 18.75
CA THR A 372 -8.68 -9.75 17.35
C THR A 372 -8.18 -10.92 16.52
N MET A 373 -7.23 -11.68 17.04
CA MET A 373 -6.69 -12.86 16.36
C MET A 373 -7.78 -13.88 16.03
N PHE A 374 -8.67 -14.20 16.97
CA PHE A 374 -9.77 -15.15 16.71
C PHE A 374 -10.81 -14.59 15.75
N HIS A 375 -11.01 -13.26 15.72
CA HIS A 375 -11.84 -12.61 14.73
C HIS A 375 -11.26 -12.82 13.32
N GLU A 376 -9.99 -12.52 13.11
CA GLU A 376 -9.30 -12.73 11.82
C GLU A 376 -9.30 -14.21 11.37
N VAL A 377 -9.17 -15.11 12.32
CA VAL A 377 -9.26 -16.55 12.05
C VAL A 377 -10.66 -16.94 11.59
N ALA A 378 -11.71 -16.37 12.19
CA ALA A 378 -13.10 -16.70 11.86
C ALA A 378 -13.59 -16.10 10.53
N GLN A 379 -13.03 -14.97 10.09
CA GLN A 379 -13.41 -14.35 8.81
C GLN A 379 -12.99 -15.17 7.60
N ASN A 380 -12.01 -16.04 7.73
CA ASN A 380 -11.39 -16.78 6.65
C ASN A 380 -11.55 -18.29 6.77
N THR A 381 -12.54 -18.72 7.54
CA THR A 381 -13.06 -20.07 7.62
C THR A 381 -14.46 -20.12 7.01
#